data_44d9d37d0f3cee4b373a5c0d4aa25543
#
_entry.id   44d9d37d0f3cee4b373a5c0d4aa25543
#
_cell.length_a   1.000
_cell.length_b   1.000
_cell.length_c   1.000
_cell.angle_alpha   90.00
_cell.angle_beta   90.00
_cell.angle_gamma   90.00
#
_symmetry.space_group_name_H-M   'P 1'
#
loop_
_entity.id
_entity.type
_entity.pdbx_description
1 polymer ?
#
loop_
_entity_poly.entity_id
_entity_poly.type
_entity_poly.pdbx_seq_one_letter_code
_entity_poly.pdbx_strand_id
1 'polypeptide(L)'
;MPPLPGQEEPLKRMIKIVNSLLARQDCAPFREPVDWRGLELYDYPQIITKMMDLGTIKRKLERNQYLTAHLCAQDIKFVWSNCMKYNADGSDFWLLAKSYSRRFDDRYRKLRQECKF
;
A
#
# COMPACT_ATOMS: atom_id res chain seq x y z
N MET A 1 17.00 -0.97 -10.32
CA MET A 1 18.02 -0.84 -9.28
C MET A 1 17.83 -1.93 -8.24
N PRO A 2 18.87 -2.67 -7.90
CA PRO A 2 18.74 -3.71 -6.89
C PRO A 2 18.54 -3.12 -5.50
N PRO A 3 17.94 -3.87 -4.57
CA PRO A 3 17.81 -3.44 -3.18
C PRO A 3 19.17 -3.16 -2.54
N LEU A 4 19.19 -2.27 -1.56
CA LEU A 4 20.40 -2.01 -0.78
C LEU A 4 20.77 -3.24 0.05
N PRO A 5 22.09 -3.38 0.40
CA PRO A 5 22.53 -4.50 1.25
C PRO A 5 21.72 -4.56 2.56
N GLY A 6 21.40 -5.78 2.96
CA GLY A 6 20.62 -6.01 4.18
C GLY A 6 19.12 -5.89 4.01
N GLN A 7 18.65 -5.55 2.81
CA GLN A 7 17.22 -5.36 2.57
C GLN A 7 16.53 -6.60 1.97
N GLU A 8 17.27 -7.65 1.63
CA GLU A 8 16.67 -8.83 0.99
C GLU A 8 15.60 -9.48 1.87
N GLU A 9 15.90 -9.75 3.12
CA GLU A 9 14.94 -10.38 4.03
C GLU A 9 13.76 -9.47 4.36
N PRO A 10 13.96 -8.19 4.75
CA PRO A 10 12.83 -7.29 4.94
C PRO A 10 11.92 -7.18 3.72
N LEU A 11 12.48 -7.11 2.51
CA LEU A 11 11.68 -6.99 1.29
C LEU A 11 10.92 -8.28 0.97
N LYS A 12 11.50 -9.45 1.21
CA LYS A 12 10.77 -10.73 1.11
C LYS A 12 9.59 -10.78 2.06
N ARG A 13 9.78 -10.30 3.29
CA ARG A 13 8.71 -10.24 4.28
C ARG A 13 7.62 -9.25 3.84
N MET A 14 8.02 -8.15 3.20
CA MET A 14 7.08 -7.18 2.64
C MET A 14 6.20 -7.79 1.55
N ILE A 15 6.78 -8.62 0.68
CA ILE A 15 6.01 -9.36 -0.34
C ILE A 15 4.91 -10.21 0.32
N LYS A 16 5.24 -10.91 1.39
CA LYS A 16 4.27 -11.74 2.12
C LYS A 16 3.15 -10.90 2.71
N ILE A 17 3.48 -9.75 3.27
CA ILE A 17 2.48 -8.83 3.83
C ILE A 17 1.54 -8.35 2.72
N VAL A 18 2.09 -7.87 1.61
CA VAL A 18 1.29 -7.38 0.48
C VAL A 18 0.38 -8.47 -0.08
N ASN A 19 0.92 -9.68 -0.27
CA ASN A 19 0.11 -10.80 -0.76
C ASN A 19 -1.02 -11.15 0.20
N SER A 20 -0.79 -11.09 1.50
CA SER A 20 -1.83 -11.38 2.49
C SER A 20 -2.94 -10.32 2.47
N LEU A 21 -2.60 -9.06 2.22
CA LEU A 21 -3.59 -8.00 2.08
C LEU A 21 -4.38 -8.16 0.78
N LEU A 22 -3.69 -8.46 -0.33
CA LEU A 22 -4.34 -8.67 -1.63
C LEU A 22 -5.32 -9.85 -1.62
N ALA A 23 -5.07 -10.85 -0.79
CA ALA A 23 -5.91 -12.04 -0.70
C ALA A 23 -7.23 -11.81 0.02
N ARG A 24 -7.41 -10.68 0.72
CA ARG A 24 -8.64 -10.39 1.44
C ARG A 24 -9.77 -10.06 0.48
N GLN A 25 -10.98 -10.54 0.78
CA GLN A 25 -12.14 -10.30 -0.08
C GLN A 25 -12.48 -8.82 -0.20
N ASP A 26 -12.25 -8.05 0.86
CA ASP A 26 -12.58 -6.62 0.89
C ASP A 26 -11.47 -5.74 0.30
N CYS A 27 -10.43 -6.33 -0.29
CA CYS A 27 -9.29 -5.59 -0.85
C CYS A 27 -9.57 -4.98 -2.22
N ALA A 28 -10.67 -5.28 -2.85
CA ALA A 28 -10.94 -4.86 -4.24
C ALA A 28 -10.65 -3.38 -4.52
N PRO A 29 -11.03 -2.43 -3.65
CA PRO A 29 -10.75 -1.01 -3.92
C PRO A 29 -9.27 -0.66 -3.97
N PHE A 30 -8.38 -1.52 -3.45
CA PHE A 30 -6.95 -1.24 -3.34
C PHE A 30 -6.09 -2.09 -4.26
N ARG A 31 -6.67 -3.03 -5.01
CA ARG A 31 -5.91 -3.98 -5.83
C ARG A 31 -5.32 -3.36 -7.09
N GLU A 32 -6.05 -2.43 -7.70
CA GLU A 32 -5.67 -1.82 -8.97
C GLU A 32 -5.76 -0.31 -8.86
N PRO A 33 -5.14 0.45 -9.79
CA PRO A 33 -5.30 1.91 -9.79
C PRO A 33 -6.76 2.31 -9.83
N VAL A 34 -7.09 3.38 -9.11
CA VAL A 34 -8.46 3.93 -9.14
C VAL A 34 -8.77 4.39 -10.56
N ASP A 35 -9.80 3.79 -11.17
CA ASP A 35 -10.26 4.18 -12.50
C ASP A 35 -11.14 5.43 -12.41
N TRP A 36 -10.50 6.56 -12.11
CA TRP A 36 -11.21 7.79 -11.86
C TRP A 36 -11.93 8.32 -13.12
N ARG A 37 -11.44 7.98 -14.33
CA ARG A 37 -12.13 8.34 -15.57
C ARG A 37 -13.39 7.52 -15.78
N GLY A 38 -13.29 6.21 -15.63
CA GLY A 38 -14.44 5.33 -15.76
C GLY A 38 -15.51 5.57 -14.71
N LEU A 39 -15.10 5.98 -13.50
CA LEU A 39 -16.01 6.32 -12.41
C LEU A 39 -16.45 7.77 -12.42
N GLU A 40 -15.96 8.56 -13.39
CA GLU A 40 -16.27 9.99 -13.54
C GLU A 40 -15.90 10.82 -12.30
N LEU A 41 -14.79 10.44 -11.64
CA LEU A 41 -14.27 11.16 -10.48
C LEU A 41 -13.21 12.16 -10.94
N TYR A 42 -13.60 13.18 -11.69
CA TYR A 42 -12.66 14.08 -12.37
C TYR A 42 -11.88 14.98 -11.42
N ASP A 43 -12.32 15.11 -10.18
CA ASP A 43 -11.56 15.81 -9.14
C ASP A 43 -10.49 14.93 -8.49
N TYR A 44 -10.52 13.61 -8.74
CA TYR A 44 -9.60 12.68 -8.08
C TYR A 44 -8.13 13.04 -8.30
N PRO A 45 -7.65 13.27 -9.56
CA PRO A 45 -6.23 13.60 -9.76
C PRO A 45 -5.85 14.99 -9.24
N GLN A 46 -6.83 15.87 -9.00
CA GLN A 46 -6.57 17.17 -8.39
C GLN A 46 -6.36 17.06 -6.88
N ILE A 47 -7.04 16.12 -6.23
CA ILE A 47 -6.98 15.90 -4.79
C ILE A 47 -5.86 14.92 -4.44
N ILE A 48 -5.72 13.85 -5.22
CA ILE A 48 -4.75 12.78 -4.99
C ILE A 48 -3.60 12.95 -5.99
N THR A 49 -2.51 13.54 -5.53
CA THR A 49 -1.36 13.86 -6.38
C THR A 49 -0.40 12.69 -6.55
N LYS A 50 -0.38 11.74 -5.62
CA LYS A 50 0.44 10.53 -5.73
C LYS A 50 -0.47 9.31 -5.64
N MET A 51 -0.94 8.85 -6.79
CA MET A 51 -1.79 7.66 -6.87
C MET A 51 -0.96 6.40 -6.60
N MET A 52 -1.51 5.47 -5.85
CA MET A 52 -0.85 4.20 -5.54
C MET A 52 -1.89 3.13 -5.27
N ASP A 53 -1.54 1.87 -5.55
CA ASP A 53 -2.38 0.71 -5.32
C ASP A 53 -1.50 -0.50 -5.01
N LEU A 54 -2.08 -1.52 -4.40
CA LEU A 54 -1.33 -2.69 -3.97
C LEU A 54 -0.80 -3.53 -5.14
N GLY A 55 -1.52 -3.56 -6.26
CA GLY A 55 -1.05 -4.27 -7.45
C GLY A 55 0.23 -3.68 -8.00
N THR A 56 0.30 -2.35 -8.09
CA THR A 56 1.52 -1.64 -8.49
C THR A 56 2.68 -1.94 -7.55
N ILE A 57 2.42 -1.91 -6.24
CA ILE A 57 3.44 -2.20 -5.23
C ILE A 57 3.95 -3.64 -5.38
N LYS A 58 3.05 -4.59 -5.58
CA LYS A 58 3.44 -6.00 -5.78
C LYS A 58 4.37 -6.14 -6.99
N ARG A 59 4.02 -5.51 -8.11
CA ARG A 59 4.85 -5.56 -9.32
C ARG A 59 6.23 -4.94 -9.08
N LYS A 60 6.28 -3.81 -8.34
CA LYS A 60 7.55 -3.18 -8.00
C LYS A 60 8.42 -4.08 -7.12
N LEU A 61 7.81 -4.76 -6.13
CA LEU A 61 8.53 -5.72 -5.30
C LEU A 61 9.09 -6.88 -6.12
N GLU A 62 8.27 -7.43 -7.00
CA GLU A 62 8.69 -8.56 -7.87
C GLU A 62 9.81 -8.18 -8.82
N ARG A 63 9.90 -6.91 -9.21
CA ARG A 63 10.92 -6.40 -10.12
C ARG A 63 12.11 -5.79 -9.39
N ASN A 64 12.20 -5.95 -8.08
CA ASN A 64 13.29 -5.41 -7.25
C ASN A 64 13.46 -3.89 -7.42
N GLN A 65 12.33 -3.16 -7.48
CA GLN A 65 12.35 -1.71 -7.72
C GLN A 65 12.33 -0.88 -6.43
N TYR A 66 12.32 -1.51 -5.26
CA TYR A 66 12.45 -0.81 -3.99
C TYR A 66 13.85 -0.99 -3.42
N LEU A 67 14.52 0.12 -3.13
CA LEU A 67 15.85 0.08 -2.49
C LEU A 67 15.77 -0.43 -1.05
N THR A 68 14.69 -0.12 -0.34
CA THR A 68 14.50 -0.50 1.06
C THR A 68 13.06 -0.88 1.32
N ALA A 69 12.83 -1.66 2.36
CA ALA A 69 11.49 -1.98 2.83
C ALA A 69 10.74 -0.73 3.29
N HIS A 70 11.45 0.27 3.83
CA HIS A 70 10.84 1.52 4.26
C HIS A 70 10.19 2.27 3.09
N LEU A 71 10.86 2.32 1.94
CA LEU A 71 10.28 2.97 0.75
C LEU A 71 9.03 2.24 0.27
N CYS A 72 9.03 0.92 0.34
CA CYS A 72 7.82 0.14 0.04
C CYS A 72 6.70 0.45 1.04
N ALA A 73 7.02 0.52 2.33
CA ALA A 73 6.05 0.86 3.37
C ALA A 73 5.42 2.23 3.14
N GLN A 74 6.20 3.21 2.69
CA GLN A 74 5.67 4.54 2.37
C GLN A 74 4.63 4.46 1.24
N ASP A 75 4.91 3.70 0.19
CA ASP A 75 3.94 3.52 -0.90
C ASP A 75 2.66 2.84 -0.40
N ILE A 76 2.79 1.84 0.45
CA ILE A 76 1.61 1.16 1.03
C ILE A 76 0.76 2.15 1.84
N LYS A 77 1.41 2.99 2.64
CA LYS A 77 0.69 4.01 3.43
C LYS A 77 -0.04 5.01 2.55
N PHE A 78 0.48 5.33 1.36
CA PHE A 78 -0.23 6.18 0.41
C PHE A 78 -1.56 5.57 -0.04
N VAL A 79 -1.63 4.25 -0.19
CA VAL A 79 -2.89 3.59 -0.59
C VAL A 79 -4.00 3.94 0.39
N TRP A 80 -3.73 3.80 1.68
CA TRP A 80 -4.73 4.08 2.72
C TRP A 80 -5.01 5.57 2.87
N SER A 81 -3.97 6.39 2.93
CA SER A 81 -4.13 7.83 3.14
C SER A 81 -4.84 8.50 1.96
N ASN A 82 -4.58 8.06 0.73
CA ASN A 82 -5.30 8.58 -0.45
C ASN A 82 -6.79 8.30 -0.35
N CYS A 83 -7.16 7.08 0.03
CA CYS A 83 -8.55 6.68 0.18
C CYS A 83 -9.24 7.51 1.28
N MET A 84 -8.55 7.71 2.39
CA MET A 84 -9.09 8.50 3.51
C MET A 84 -9.15 9.99 3.18
N LYS A 85 -8.26 10.48 2.34
CA LYS A 85 -8.27 11.88 1.91
C LYS A 85 -9.42 12.16 0.94
N TYR A 86 -9.67 11.24 0.02
CA TYR A 86 -10.69 11.45 -1.02
C TYR A 86 -12.10 11.22 -0.50
N ASN A 87 -12.31 10.25 0.39
CA ASN A 87 -13.62 9.86 0.87
C ASN A 87 -13.95 10.57 2.17
N ALA A 88 -15.25 10.84 2.39
CA ALA A 88 -15.70 11.54 3.59
C ALA A 88 -15.35 10.77 4.86
N ASP A 89 -14.96 11.49 5.90
CA ASP A 89 -14.64 10.92 7.20
C ASP A 89 -15.77 10.03 7.68
N GLY A 90 -15.43 8.79 8.08
CA GLY A 90 -16.41 7.83 8.58
C GLY A 90 -17.22 7.12 7.52
N SER A 91 -17.04 7.42 6.23
CA SER A 91 -17.68 6.67 5.14
C SER A 91 -17.15 5.24 5.08
N ASP A 92 -17.85 4.37 4.34
CA ASP A 92 -17.45 2.95 4.22
C ASP A 92 -16.04 2.78 3.69
N PHE A 93 -15.67 3.52 2.64
CA PHE A 93 -14.32 3.45 2.08
C PHE A 93 -13.28 4.01 3.05
N TRP A 94 -13.60 5.08 3.75
CA TRP A 94 -12.70 5.66 4.76
C TRP A 94 -12.44 4.67 5.89
N LEU A 95 -13.50 4.02 6.39
CA LEU A 95 -13.38 3.02 7.45
C LEU A 95 -12.60 1.79 7.00
N LEU A 96 -12.82 1.37 5.75
CA LEU A 96 -12.08 0.25 5.18
C LEU A 96 -10.58 0.58 5.11
N ALA A 97 -10.24 1.74 4.58
CA ALA A 97 -8.84 2.18 4.49
C ALA A 97 -8.20 2.26 5.88
N LYS A 98 -8.94 2.76 6.86
CA LYS A 98 -8.44 2.85 8.24
C LYS A 98 -8.16 1.46 8.83
N SER A 99 -9.01 0.49 8.55
CA SER A 99 -8.79 -0.88 9.03
C SER A 99 -7.54 -1.50 8.39
N TYR A 100 -7.33 -1.27 7.10
CA TYR A 100 -6.12 -1.74 6.40
C TYR A 100 -4.86 -1.04 6.93
N SER A 101 -4.95 0.25 7.19
CA SER A 101 -3.83 1.01 7.76
C SER A 101 -3.38 0.41 9.09
N ARG A 102 -4.31 0.11 9.98
CA ARG A 102 -4.01 -0.51 11.29
C ARG A 102 -3.41 -1.90 11.12
N ARG A 103 -3.99 -2.70 10.23
CA ARG A 103 -3.54 -4.07 9.97
C ARG A 103 -2.12 -4.06 9.41
N PHE A 104 -1.83 -3.16 8.48
CA PHE A 104 -0.50 -3.02 7.93
C PHE A 104 0.49 -2.52 8.97
N ASP A 105 0.15 -1.50 9.75
CA ASP A 105 1.03 -0.94 10.77
C ASP A 105 1.46 -2.00 11.78
N ASP A 106 0.54 -2.88 12.21
CA ASP A 106 0.86 -3.95 13.15
C ASP A 106 1.86 -4.94 12.55
N ARG A 107 1.66 -5.34 11.30
CA ARG A 107 2.54 -6.29 10.63
C ARG A 107 3.90 -5.68 10.33
N TYR A 108 3.94 -4.43 9.92
CA TYR A 108 5.19 -3.75 9.63
C TYR A 108 6.00 -3.51 10.90
N ARG A 109 5.35 -3.20 12.00
CA ARG A 109 6.02 -3.07 13.29
C ARG A 109 6.71 -4.38 13.70
N LYS A 110 6.02 -5.51 13.55
CA LYS A 110 6.59 -6.82 13.83
C LYS A 110 7.79 -7.11 12.92
N LEU A 111 7.67 -6.80 11.64
CA LEU A 111 8.75 -6.98 10.68
C LEU A 111 9.98 -6.18 11.11
N ARG A 112 9.80 -4.94 11.48
CA ARG A 112 10.90 -4.07 11.93
C ARG A 112 11.57 -4.64 13.18
N GLN A 113 10.79 -5.10 14.14
CA GLN A 113 11.34 -5.71 15.38
C GLN A 113 12.13 -6.97 15.08
N GLU A 114 11.61 -7.83 14.21
CA GLU A 114 12.24 -9.12 13.89
C GLU A 114 13.46 -8.96 12.99
N CYS A 115 13.44 -8.00 12.08
CA CYS A 115 14.57 -7.70 11.19
C CYS A 115 15.48 -6.61 11.75
N LYS A 116 15.14 -5.99 12.86
CA LYS A 116 15.94 -5.01 13.58
C LYS A 116 16.32 -3.78 12.74
N PHE A 117 15.32 -3.18 12.10
CA PHE A 117 15.55 -1.91 11.39
C PHE A 117 14.48 -0.88 11.67
#